data_847da66367584aa66f3573c079b3fc76
#
_entry.id   847da66367584aa66f3573c079b3fc76
#
_cell.length_a   1.000
_cell.length_b   1.000
_cell.length_c   1.000
_cell.angle_alpha   90.00
_cell.angle_beta   90.00
_cell.angle_gamma   90.00
#
_symmetry.space_group_name_H-M   'P 1'
#
loop_
_entity.id
_entity.type
_entity.pdbx_description
1 polymer ?
#
loop_
_entity_poly.entity_id
_entity_poly.type
_entity_poly.pdbx_seq_one_letter_code
_entity_poly.pdbx_strand_id
1 'polypeptide(L)'
;MTRRRLLGEFLGTGVMVGVGCGSIAAGAPSAMVCLAFGAVVTAMILVFGPWSGAHINPAVSIAFWLDGQLEGRMVAPYILAQSLGGLVAAWLVHGAGPTVPASGVGLGPWIAIEVAITCLLMMSILLVVDRTERRLVVAVVVGAAVAVLAWVAGPATGASMNPARTLGPNLVAGETTVVPVYIIATVLGAALACWVNARWCRPGRVQP
;
A
#
# COMPACT_ATOMS: atom_id res chain seq x y z
N MET A 1 -3.70 -24.19 0.19
CA MET A 1 -3.52 -22.97 -0.61
C MET A 1 -3.67 -21.69 0.22
N THR A 2 -4.69 -21.53 1.04
CA THR A 2 -4.95 -20.32 1.84
C THR A 2 -3.80 -19.92 2.77
N ARG A 3 -3.23 -20.89 3.54
CA ARG A 3 -2.10 -20.60 4.47
C ARG A 3 -0.89 -19.97 3.76
N ARG A 4 -0.53 -20.45 2.56
CA ARG A 4 0.59 -19.92 1.80
C ARG A 4 0.32 -18.48 1.33
N ARG A 5 -0.92 -18.19 0.92
CA ARG A 5 -1.35 -16.83 0.56
C ARG A 5 -1.21 -15.88 1.75
N LEU A 6 -1.76 -16.24 2.91
CA LEU A 6 -1.69 -15.41 4.11
C LEU A 6 -0.26 -15.19 4.61
N LEU A 7 0.58 -16.24 4.53
CA LEU A 7 2.00 -16.10 4.86
C LEU A 7 2.71 -15.13 3.91
N GLY A 8 2.41 -15.16 2.62
CA GLY A 8 2.95 -14.21 1.64
C GLY A 8 2.53 -12.76 1.93
N GLU A 9 1.27 -12.54 2.31
CA GLU A 9 0.80 -11.20 2.68
C GLU A 9 1.43 -10.71 3.99
N PHE A 10 1.52 -11.57 5.00
CA PHE A 10 2.17 -11.25 6.28
C PHE A 10 3.65 -10.91 6.11
N LEU A 11 4.42 -11.79 5.47
CA LEU A 11 5.86 -11.61 5.27
C LEU A 11 6.12 -10.43 4.33
N GLY A 12 5.39 -10.35 3.21
CA GLY A 12 5.56 -9.27 2.23
C GLY A 12 5.31 -7.89 2.83
N THR A 13 4.23 -7.74 3.62
CA THR A 13 3.95 -6.47 4.31
C THR A 13 4.97 -6.20 5.42
N GLY A 14 5.33 -7.23 6.19
CA GLY A 14 6.35 -7.09 7.22
C GLY A 14 7.69 -6.63 6.68
N VAL A 15 8.18 -7.26 5.60
CA VAL A 15 9.44 -6.86 4.95
C VAL A 15 9.34 -5.45 4.36
N MET A 16 8.21 -5.11 3.72
CA MET A 16 7.99 -3.77 3.17
C MET A 16 8.06 -2.69 4.28
N VAL A 17 7.36 -2.89 5.39
CA VAL A 17 7.39 -1.94 6.53
C VAL A 17 8.76 -1.93 7.18
N GLY A 18 9.37 -3.09 7.41
CA GLY A 18 10.69 -3.22 8.04
C GLY A 18 11.79 -2.52 7.24
N VAL A 19 11.84 -2.69 5.93
CA VAL A 19 12.85 -2.04 5.07
C VAL A 19 12.55 -0.55 4.91
N GLY A 20 11.30 -0.19 4.59
CA GLY A 20 10.92 1.20 4.37
C GLY A 20 11.07 2.05 5.63
N CYS A 21 10.47 1.64 6.74
CA CYS A 21 10.57 2.35 8.01
C CYS A 21 11.96 2.19 8.65
N GLY A 22 12.62 1.05 8.46
CA GLY A 22 13.99 0.84 8.88
C GLY A 22 14.98 1.80 8.22
N SER A 23 14.77 2.15 6.94
CA SER A 23 15.59 3.17 6.27
C SER A 23 15.42 4.56 6.91
N ILE A 24 14.22 4.88 7.40
CA ILE A 24 13.96 6.11 8.18
C ILE A 24 14.69 6.03 9.52
N ALA A 25 14.59 4.91 10.24
CA ALA A 25 15.30 4.69 11.50
C ALA A 25 16.83 4.83 11.36
N ALA A 26 17.36 4.42 10.21
CA ALA A 26 18.78 4.55 9.88
C ALA A 26 19.20 5.98 9.47
N GLY A 27 18.27 6.95 9.45
CA GLY A 27 18.57 8.34 9.07
C GLY A 27 18.83 8.53 7.58
N ALA A 28 18.32 7.64 6.72
CA ALA A 28 18.51 7.78 5.29
C ALA A 28 17.85 9.05 4.73
N PRO A 29 18.46 9.71 3.73
CA PRO A 29 17.84 10.84 3.04
C PRO A 29 16.49 10.47 2.44
N SER A 30 15.55 11.43 2.37
CA SER A 30 14.18 11.19 1.90
C SER A 30 14.11 10.50 0.53
N ALA A 31 15.00 10.85 -0.40
CA ALA A 31 15.09 10.19 -1.71
C ALA A 31 15.41 8.69 -1.58
N MET A 32 16.33 8.34 -0.69
CA MET A 32 16.69 6.93 -0.45
C MET A 32 15.57 6.17 0.26
N VAL A 33 14.84 6.82 1.18
CA VAL A 33 13.65 6.23 1.82
C VAL A 33 12.58 5.89 0.75
N CYS A 34 12.29 6.83 -0.15
CA CYS A 34 11.32 6.59 -1.23
C CYS A 34 11.77 5.45 -2.15
N LEU A 35 13.05 5.43 -2.52
CA LEU A 35 13.62 4.34 -3.32
C LEU A 35 13.59 3.00 -2.57
N ALA A 36 13.86 2.97 -1.27
CA ALA A 36 13.79 1.78 -0.44
C ALA A 36 12.37 1.19 -0.41
N PHE A 37 11.34 2.04 -0.23
CA PHE A 37 9.94 1.60 -0.32
C PHE A 37 9.62 1.03 -1.71
N GLY A 38 9.99 1.73 -2.78
CA GLY A 38 9.74 1.26 -4.14
C GLY A 38 10.47 -0.05 -4.47
N ALA A 39 11.75 -0.15 -4.09
CA ALA A 39 12.56 -1.34 -4.33
C ALA A 39 12.05 -2.56 -3.54
N VAL A 40 11.69 -2.37 -2.26
CA VAL A 40 11.16 -3.48 -1.46
C VAL A 40 9.79 -3.93 -1.97
N VAL A 41 8.91 -3.02 -2.41
CA VAL A 41 7.64 -3.40 -3.04
C VAL A 41 7.89 -4.21 -4.31
N THR A 42 8.81 -3.77 -5.17
CA THR A 42 9.24 -4.54 -6.35
C THR A 42 9.69 -5.95 -5.96
N ALA A 43 10.59 -6.06 -4.98
CA ALA A 43 11.09 -7.34 -4.52
C ALA A 43 9.98 -8.25 -3.95
N MET A 44 9.06 -7.70 -3.15
CA MET A 44 7.97 -8.47 -2.55
C MET A 44 6.96 -8.97 -3.60
N ILE A 45 6.68 -8.20 -4.64
CA ILE A 45 5.85 -8.65 -5.77
C ILE A 45 6.53 -9.81 -6.51
N LEU A 46 7.83 -9.75 -6.72
CA LEU A 46 8.57 -10.84 -7.38
C LEU A 46 8.57 -12.12 -6.55
N VAL A 47 8.78 -12.01 -5.24
CA VAL A 47 8.90 -13.15 -4.32
C VAL A 47 7.54 -13.76 -3.98
N PHE A 48 6.59 -12.94 -3.54
CA PHE A 48 5.31 -13.40 -3.00
C PHE A 48 4.14 -13.31 -4.00
N GLY A 49 4.32 -12.66 -5.14
CA GLY A 49 3.31 -12.63 -6.20
C GLY A 49 2.80 -14.01 -6.59
N PRO A 50 3.67 -15.06 -6.76
CA PRO A 50 3.22 -16.43 -7.05
C PRO A 50 2.42 -17.09 -5.92
N TRP A 51 2.48 -16.55 -4.70
CA TRP A 51 1.81 -17.14 -3.54
C TRP A 51 0.45 -16.52 -3.30
N SER A 52 0.37 -15.18 -3.32
CA SER A 52 -0.79 -14.42 -2.86
C SER A 52 -1.27 -13.33 -3.82
N GLY A 53 -0.50 -13.05 -4.87
CA GLY A 53 -0.64 -11.81 -5.65
C GLY A 53 0.18 -10.67 -5.08
N ALA A 54 0.73 -10.82 -3.87
CA ALA A 54 1.51 -9.81 -3.14
C ALA A 54 0.79 -8.46 -3.09
N HIS A 55 -0.43 -8.45 -2.58
CA HIS A 55 -1.17 -7.20 -2.37
C HIS A 55 -0.45 -6.31 -1.35
N ILE A 56 0.06 -6.91 -0.25
CA ILE A 56 0.84 -6.27 0.84
C ILE A 56 0.27 -4.93 1.32
N ASN A 57 -1.02 -4.73 1.07
CA ASN A 57 -1.74 -3.48 1.30
C ASN A 57 -3.24 -3.75 1.43
N PRO A 58 -3.90 -3.41 2.55
CA PRO A 58 -5.34 -3.57 2.72
C PRO A 58 -6.18 -2.83 1.68
N ALA A 59 -5.80 -1.60 1.29
CA ALA A 59 -6.52 -0.83 0.29
C ALA A 59 -6.47 -1.51 -1.09
N VAL A 60 -5.32 -2.07 -1.47
CA VAL A 60 -5.15 -2.87 -2.70
C VAL A 60 -5.98 -4.15 -2.63
N SER A 61 -6.05 -4.83 -1.48
CA SER A 61 -6.86 -6.04 -1.33
C SER A 61 -8.36 -5.75 -1.48
N ILE A 62 -8.83 -4.65 -0.90
CA ILE A 62 -10.22 -4.19 -1.07
C ILE A 62 -10.48 -3.84 -2.53
N ALA A 63 -9.56 -3.13 -3.20
CA ALA A 63 -9.70 -2.76 -4.60
C ALA A 63 -9.75 -3.99 -5.53
N PHE A 64 -8.90 -4.99 -5.34
CA PHE A 64 -8.96 -6.23 -6.12
C PHE A 64 -10.23 -7.03 -5.86
N TRP A 65 -10.81 -6.94 -4.66
CA TRP A 65 -12.15 -7.49 -4.41
C TRP A 65 -13.22 -6.71 -5.18
N LEU A 66 -13.21 -5.39 -5.14
CA LEU A 66 -14.14 -4.54 -5.90
C LEU A 66 -14.02 -4.75 -7.42
N ASP A 67 -12.81 -5.02 -7.91
CA ASP A 67 -12.55 -5.32 -9.34
C ASP A 67 -12.80 -6.80 -9.71
N GLY A 68 -13.29 -7.64 -8.76
CA GLY A 68 -13.62 -9.05 -8.97
C GLY A 68 -12.41 -9.99 -9.08
N GLN A 69 -11.22 -9.53 -8.73
CA GLN A 69 -9.98 -10.32 -8.83
C GLN A 69 -9.59 -11.01 -7.51
N LEU A 70 -10.20 -10.63 -6.36
CA LEU A 70 -10.03 -11.30 -5.07
C LEU A 70 -11.38 -11.79 -4.56
N GLU A 71 -11.45 -13.04 -4.12
CA GLU A 71 -12.65 -13.59 -3.50
C GLU A 71 -12.97 -12.84 -2.19
N GLY A 72 -14.24 -12.43 -1.97
CA GLY A 72 -14.65 -11.65 -0.79
C GLY A 72 -14.28 -12.30 0.56
N ARG A 73 -14.34 -13.65 0.63
CA ARG A 73 -13.90 -14.41 1.82
C ARG A 73 -12.42 -14.27 2.15
N MET A 74 -11.59 -13.79 1.21
CA MET A 74 -10.15 -13.60 1.41
C MET A 74 -9.80 -12.18 1.85
N VAL A 75 -10.69 -11.21 1.74
CA VAL A 75 -10.42 -9.80 2.07
C VAL A 75 -10.00 -9.64 3.53
N ALA A 76 -10.85 -10.06 4.46
CA ALA A 76 -10.56 -9.93 5.90
C ALA A 76 -9.30 -10.72 6.33
N PRO A 77 -9.08 -11.98 5.90
CA PRO A 77 -7.82 -12.68 6.16
C PRO A 77 -6.58 -11.96 5.61
N TYR A 78 -6.66 -11.36 4.41
CA TYR A 78 -5.54 -10.59 3.84
C TYR A 78 -5.25 -9.36 4.68
N ILE A 79 -6.26 -8.55 4.99
CA ILE A 79 -6.13 -7.34 5.83
C ILE A 79 -5.48 -7.69 7.18
N LEU A 80 -5.94 -8.79 7.82
CA LEU A 80 -5.38 -9.23 9.10
C LEU A 80 -3.91 -9.64 8.97
N ALA A 81 -3.57 -10.45 7.97
CA ALA A 81 -2.20 -10.90 7.74
C ALA A 81 -1.26 -9.71 7.46
N GLN A 82 -1.68 -8.77 6.61
CA GLN A 82 -0.95 -7.56 6.27
C GLN A 82 -0.76 -6.66 7.50
N SER A 83 -1.82 -6.43 8.27
CA SER A 83 -1.78 -5.60 9.48
C SER A 83 -0.84 -6.19 10.55
N LEU A 84 -0.90 -7.51 10.76
CA LEU A 84 -0.01 -8.19 11.70
C LEU A 84 1.44 -8.14 11.22
N GLY A 85 1.69 -8.36 9.93
CA GLY A 85 3.04 -8.25 9.35
C GLY A 85 3.62 -6.84 9.53
N GLY A 86 2.83 -5.81 9.23
CA GLY A 86 3.21 -4.41 9.42
C GLY A 86 3.48 -4.07 10.89
N LEU A 87 2.64 -4.58 11.81
CA LEU A 87 2.80 -4.34 13.25
C LEU A 87 4.07 -5.00 13.82
N VAL A 88 4.33 -6.26 13.46
CA VAL A 88 5.56 -6.97 13.87
C VAL A 88 6.80 -6.24 13.37
N ALA A 89 6.81 -5.83 12.10
CA ALA A 89 7.93 -5.09 11.54
C ALA A 89 8.12 -3.72 12.20
N ALA A 90 7.02 -2.99 12.45
CA ALA A 90 7.06 -1.70 13.14
C ALA A 90 7.64 -1.82 14.56
N TRP A 91 7.29 -2.90 15.27
CA TRP A 91 7.86 -3.18 16.59
C TRP A 91 9.38 -3.41 16.50
N LEU A 92 9.87 -4.15 15.50
CA LEU A 92 11.29 -4.41 15.27
C LEU A 92 12.09 -3.14 14.93
N VAL A 93 11.45 -2.14 14.30
CA VAL A 93 12.08 -0.84 13.98
C VAL A 93 11.66 0.26 14.96
N HIS A 94 11.18 -0.12 16.16
CA HIS A 94 10.82 0.79 17.26
C HIS A 94 9.83 1.90 16.85
N GLY A 95 8.87 1.61 15.98
CA GLY A 95 7.85 2.54 15.52
C GLY A 95 8.36 3.63 14.59
N ALA A 96 9.55 3.47 14.02
CA ALA A 96 10.10 4.46 13.09
C ALA A 96 9.19 4.70 11.88
N GLY A 97 9.14 5.95 11.42
CA GLY A 97 8.43 6.36 10.22
C GLY A 97 6.89 6.27 10.31
N PRO A 98 6.26 6.71 11.42
CA PRO A 98 4.81 6.88 11.43
C PRO A 98 4.39 7.84 10.32
N THR A 99 3.23 7.62 9.76
CA THR A 99 2.63 8.58 8.81
C THR A 99 1.85 9.63 9.60
N VAL A 100 2.26 10.88 9.45
CA VAL A 100 1.59 12.03 10.05
C VAL A 100 1.56 13.17 9.02
N PRO A 101 0.49 14.00 8.98
CA PRO A 101 0.49 15.17 8.13
C PRO A 101 1.50 16.19 8.66
N ALA A 102 2.15 16.90 7.76
CA ALA A 102 3.06 17.99 8.13
C ALA A 102 2.31 19.11 8.85
N SER A 103 3.04 19.83 9.70
CA SER A 103 2.49 20.99 10.40
C SER A 103 1.89 22.00 9.40
N GLY A 104 0.65 22.41 9.64
CA GLY A 104 -0.07 23.34 8.75
C GLY A 104 -0.86 22.67 7.63
N VAL A 105 -0.73 21.38 7.40
CA VAL A 105 -1.60 20.66 6.46
C VAL A 105 -2.94 20.37 7.12
N GLY A 106 -3.98 21.06 6.68
CA GLY A 106 -5.34 20.88 7.18
C GLY A 106 -5.93 19.52 6.79
N LEU A 107 -7.01 19.13 7.47
CA LEU A 107 -7.66 17.82 7.27
C LEU A 107 -8.12 17.60 5.81
N GLY A 108 -8.71 18.58 5.17
CA GLY A 108 -9.20 18.46 3.79
C GLY A 108 -8.07 18.19 2.78
N PRO A 109 -7.04 19.05 2.68
CA PRO A 109 -5.86 18.78 1.85
C PRO A 109 -5.18 17.44 2.15
N TRP A 110 -5.04 17.07 3.42
CA TRP A 110 -4.47 15.77 3.79
C TRP A 110 -5.26 14.60 3.20
N ILE A 111 -6.59 14.56 3.42
CA ILE A 111 -7.45 13.52 2.85
C ILE A 111 -7.35 13.51 1.32
N ALA A 112 -7.42 14.69 0.68
CA ALA A 112 -7.37 14.80 -0.76
C ALA A 112 -6.06 14.25 -1.36
N ILE A 113 -4.93 14.54 -0.73
CA ILE A 113 -3.62 14.02 -1.15
C ILE A 113 -3.58 12.50 -1.02
N GLU A 114 -3.96 11.93 0.13
CA GLU A 114 -3.93 10.47 0.34
C GLU A 114 -4.90 9.73 -0.59
N VAL A 115 -6.09 10.28 -0.84
CA VAL A 115 -7.03 9.74 -1.85
C VAL A 115 -6.38 9.76 -3.24
N ALA A 116 -5.79 10.89 -3.63
CA ALA A 116 -5.19 11.05 -4.97
C ALA A 116 -4.01 10.09 -5.19
N ILE A 117 -3.05 10.03 -4.26
CA ILE A 117 -1.87 9.16 -4.42
C ILE A 117 -2.24 7.69 -4.35
N THR A 118 -3.22 7.30 -3.52
CA THR A 118 -3.67 5.90 -3.47
C THR A 118 -4.47 5.55 -4.74
N CYS A 119 -5.27 6.46 -5.27
CA CYS A 119 -5.94 6.29 -6.54
C CYS A 119 -4.92 6.10 -7.68
N LEU A 120 -3.89 6.93 -7.77
CA LEU A 120 -2.85 6.81 -8.79
C LEU A 120 -2.06 5.51 -8.66
N LEU A 121 -1.70 5.11 -7.44
CA LEU A 121 -1.06 3.82 -7.18
C LEU A 121 -1.95 2.67 -7.67
N MET A 122 -3.22 2.64 -7.25
CA MET A 122 -4.12 1.55 -7.62
C MET A 122 -4.42 1.55 -9.13
N MET A 123 -4.55 2.72 -9.76
CA MET A 123 -4.67 2.82 -11.22
C MET A 123 -3.44 2.23 -11.92
N SER A 124 -2.22 2.51 -11.45
CA SER A 124 -1.00 1.93 -12.02
C SER A 124 -1.00 0.40 -11.93
N ILE A 125 -1.47 -0.14 -10.79
CA ILE A 125 -1.61 -1.58 -10.58
C ILE A 125 -2.63 -2.17 -11.56
N LEU A 126 -3.87 -1.65 -11.59
CA LEU A 126 -4.93 -2.18 -12.45
C LEU A 126 -4.52 -2.13 -13.92
N LEU A 127 -3.95 -1.02 -14.36
CA LEU A 127 -3.54 -0.86 -15.75
C LEU A 127 -2.40 -1.79 -16.16
N VAL A 128 -1.43 -2.05 -15.29
CA VAL A 128 -0.31 -2.93 -15.64
C VAL A 128 -0.71 -4.40 -15.61
N VAL A 129 -1.49 -4.84 -14.61
CA VAL A 129 -1.93 -6.24 -14.56
C VAL A 129 -2.88 -6.61 -15.69
N ASP A 130 -3.58 -5.61 -16.27
CA ASP A 130 -4.41 -5.80 -17.45
C ASP A 130 -3.64 -5.95 -18.75
N ARG A 131 -2.44 -5.38 -18.80
CA ARG A 131 -1.66 -5.32 -20.04
C ARG A 131 -0.59 -6.39 -20.14
N THR A 132 -0.19 -7.00 -19.03
CA THR A 132 0.90 -7.97 -19.06
C THR A 132 0.87 -8.97 -17.91
N GLU A 133 1.20 -10.21 -18.23
CA GLU A 133 1.44 -11.27 -17.24
C GLU A 133 2.92 -11.31 -16.77
N ARG A 134 3.78 -10.48 -17.36
CA ARG A 134 5.20 -10.43 -17.01
C ARG A 134 5.37 -9.81 -15.62
N ARG A 135 5.53 -10.65 -14.61
CA ARG A 135 5.63 -10.23 -13.20
C ARG A 135 6.71 -9.18 -12.97
N LEU A 136 7.85 -9.26 -13.66
CA LEU A 136 8.90 -8.26 -13.55
C LEU A 136 8.41 -6.87 -13.95
N VAL A 137 7.63 -6.77 -15.05
CA VAL A 137 7.07 -5.49 -15.50
C VAL A 137 6.08 -4.95 -14.46
N VAL A 138 5.17 -5.81 -13.96
CA VAL A 138 4.23 -5.43 -12.90
C VAL A 138 4.98 -4.94 -11.66
N ALA A 139 5.96 -5.69 -11.19
CA ALA A 139 6.72 -5.37 -9.99
C ALA A 139 7.45 -4.01 -10.12
N VAL A 140 8.13 -3.79 -11.25
CA VAL A 140 8.87 -2.54 -11.48
C VAL A 140 7.93 -1.34 -11.60
N VAL A 141 6.82 -1.47 -12.33
CA VAL A 141 5.84 -0.37 -12.48
C VAL A 141 5.24 0.01 -11.12
N VAL A 142 4.81 -0.99 -10.34
CA VAL A 142 4.20 -0.73 -9.02
C VAL A 142 5.22 -0.16 -8.04
N GLY A 143 6.43 -0.72 -7.98
CA GLY A 143 7.48 -0.19 -7.11
C GLY A 143 7.91 1.23 -7.49
N ALA A 144 8.04 1.52 -8.79
CA ALA A 144 8.33 2.86 -9.27
C ALA A 144 7.20 3.85 -8.90
N ALA A 145 5.93 3.44 -9.05
CA ALA A 145 4.79 4.27 -8.64
C ALA A 145 4.85 4.58 -7.13
N VAL A 146 5.13 3.58 -6.28
CA VAL A 146 5.31 3.80 -4.83
C VAL A 146 6.42 4.81 -4.56
N ALA A 147 7.60 4.65 -5.18
CA ALA A 147 8.73 5.55 -4.96
C ALA A 147 8.40 6.99 -5.37
N VAL A 148 7.82 7.19 -6.55
CA VAL A 148 7.48 8.52 -7.08
C VAL A 148 6.39 9.19 -6.23
N LEU A 149 5.32 8.47 -5.90
CA LEU A 149 4.22 9.02 -5.10
C LEU A 149 4.67 9.33 -3.67
N ALA A 150 5.54 8.49 -3.08
CA ALA A 150 6.15 8.77 -1.79
C ALA A 150 7.05 10.01 -1.84
N TRP A 151 7.81 10.20 -2.90
CA TRP A 151 8.65 11.39 -3.08
C TRP A 151 7.82 12.67 -3.19
N VAL A 152 6.73 12.64 -3.95
CA VAL A 152 5.89 13.82 -4.19
C VAL A 152 5.05 14.19 -2.96
N ALA A 153 4.41 13.22 -2.32
CA ALA A 153 3.46 13.46 -1.25
C ALA A 153 4.03 13.29 0.17
N GLY A 154 5.18 12.62 0.30
CA GLY A 154 5.81 12.35 1.58
C GLY A 154 6.02 13.58 2.45
N PRO A 155 6.53 14.70 1.91
CA PRO A 155 6.69 15.94 2.68
C PRO A 155 5.39 16.52 3.24
N ALA A 156 4.25 16.25 2.62
CA ALA A 156 2.95 16.80 3.04
C ALA A 156 2.19 15.87 4.00
N THR A 157 2.16 14.56 3.72
CA THR A 157 1.29 13.62 4.45
C THR A 157 2.01 12.39 4.97
N GLY A 158 3.32 12.25 4.74
CA GLY A 158 4.03 10.99 4.98
C GLY A 158 3.71 9.89 3.95
N ALA A 159 2.84 10.18 2.95
CA ALA A 159 2.49 9.31 1.83
C ALA A 159 2.18 7.87 2.25
N SER A 160 1.06 7.67 2.93
CA SER A 160 0.66 6.35 3.42
C SER A 160 0.41 5.36 2.29
N MET A 161 -0.60 5.65 1.46
CA MET A 161 -1.10 4.78 0.38
C MET A 161 -1.49 3.36 0.83
N ASN A 162 -1.33 3.02 2.11
CA ASN A 162 -1.44 1.66 2.62
C ASN A 162 -1.85 1.64 4.09
N PRO A 163 -3.06 1.17 4.44
CA PRO A 163 -3.50 1.07 5.83
C PRO A 163 -2.55 0.32 6.76
N ALA A 164 -1.95 -0.79 6.32
CA ALA A 164 -1.04 -1.58 7.15
C ALA A 164 0.32 -0.89 7.37
N ARG A 165 0.80 -0.12 6.37
CA ARG A 165 2.00 0.72 6.46
C ARG A 165 1.80 1.88 7.44
N THR A 166 0.56 2.36 7.59
CA THR A 166 0.24 3.36 8.63
C THR A 166 0.00 2.70 9.97
N LEU A 167 -0.88 1.70 10.05
CA LEU A 167 -1.34 1.11 11.30
C LEU A 167 -0.18 0.64 12.19
N GLY A 168 0.75 -0.14 11.66
CA GLY A 168 1.87 -0.70 12.44
C GLY A 168 2.75 0.38 13.08
N PRO A 169 3.45 1.21 12.30
CA PRO A 169 4.32 2.26 12.81
C PRO A 169 3.61 3.25 13.72
N ASN A 170 2.39 3.70 13.35
CA ASN A 170 1.67 4.67 14.15
C ASN A 170 1.21 4.11 15.51
N LEU A 171 0.79 2.84 15.58
CA LEU A 171 0.44 2.20 16.86
C LEU A 171 1.68 2.12 17.79
N VAL A 172 2.83 1.74 17.25
CA VAL A 172 4.05 1.59 18.04
C VAL A 172 4.62 2.95 18.45
N ALA A 173 4.50 3.97 17.59
CA ALA A 173 4.94 5.34 17.89
C ALA A 173 3.96 6.12 18.78
N GLY A 174 2.74 5.62 19.03
CA GLY A 174 1.70 6.35 19.79
C GLY A 174 0.88 7.35 18.98
N GLU A 175 1.09 7.45 17.66
CA GLU A 175 0.41 8.37 16.75
C GLU A 175 -0.95 7.80 16.26
N THR A 176 -1.81 7.42 17.21
CA THR A 176 -3.03 6.65 16.90
C THR A 176 -4.20 7.50 16.38
N THR A 177 -4.23 8.78 16.70
CA THR A 177 -5.36 9.69 16.39
C THR A 177 -5.53 9.91 14.87
N VAL A 178 -4.44 9.82 14.12
CA VAL A 178 -4.43 10.05 12.65
C VAL A 178 -4.76 8.78 11.86
N VAL A 179 -4.63 7.60 12.46
CA VAL A 179 -4.79 6.29 11.79
C VAL A 179 -6.14 6.14 11.06
N PRO A 180 -7.30 6.48 11.67
CA PRO A 180 -8.59 6.33 10.99
C PRO A 180 -8.69 7.16 9.70
N VAL A 181 -8.12 8.36 9.69
CA VAL A 181 -8.14 9.25 8.51
C VAL A 181 -7.34 8.64 7.37
N TYR A 182 -6.13 8.12 7.63
CA TYR A 182 -5.34 7.42 6.61
C TYR A 182 -6.04 6.17 6.07
N ILE A 183 -6.64 5.35 6.94
CA ILE A 183 -7.37 4.15 6.50
C ILE A 183 -8.51 4.54 5.56
N ILE A 184 -9.34 5.51 5.96
CA ILE A 184 -10.48 5.97 5.14
C ILE A 184 -9.99 6.55 3.81
N ALA A 185 -9.02 7.46 3.84
CA ALA A 185 -8.54 8.13 2.64
C ALA A 185 -7.91 7.15 1.64
N THR A 186 -7.08 6.22 2.11
CA THR A 186 -6.44 5.22 1.24
C THR A 186 -7.45 4.23 0.65
N VAL A 187 -8.45 3.79 1.42
CA VAL A 187 -9.51 2.92 0.90
C VAL A 187 -10.39 3.64 -0.12
N LEU A 188 -10.75 4.90 0.15
CA LEU A 188 -11.50 5.73 -0.81
C LEU A 188 -10.72 5.94 -2.11
N GLY A 189 -9.41 6.22 -2.03
CA GLY A 189 -8.55 6.36 -3.21
C GLY A 189 -8.50 5.08 -4.05
N ALA A 190 -8.35 3.93 -3.41
CA ALA A 190 -8.34 2.63 -4.07
C ALA A 190 -9.70 2.29 -4.72
N ALA A 191 -10.81 2.57 -4.04
CA ALA A 191 -12.15 2.39 -4.58
C ALA A 191 -12.43 3.33 -5.77
N LEU A 192 -11.99 4.59 -5.69
CA LEU A 192 -12.07 5.55 -6.80
C LEU A 192 -11.33 5.04 -8.03
N ALA A 193 -10.13 4.46 -7.86
CA ALA A 193 -9.38 3.86 -8.96
C ALA A 193 -10.17 2.72 -9.65
N CYS A 194 -10.80 1.84 -8.87
CA CYS A 194 -11.65 0.79 -9.43
C CYS A 194 -12.82 1.36 -10.23
N TRP A 195 -13.50 2.38 -9.69
CA TRP A 195 -14.61 3.04 -10.39
C TRP A 195 -14.15 3.69 -11.70
N VAL A 196 -13.03 4.43 -11.68
CA VAL A 196 -12.44 5.05 -12.89
C VAL A 196 -12.05 3.98 -13.89
N ASN A 197 -11.38 2.91 -13.47
CA ASN A 197 -10.96 1.81 -14.34
C ASN A 197 -12.15 1.14 -15.02
N ALA A 198 -13.19 0.81 -14.26
CA ALA A 198 -14.41 0.21 -14.78
C ALA A 198 -15.13 1.11 -15.78
N ARG A 199 -15.19 2.42 -15.50
CA ARG A 199 -15.95 3.37 -16.32
C ARG A 199 -15.24 3.77 -17.62
N TRP A 200 -13.90 3.89 -17.57
CA TRP A 200 -13.15 4.51 -18.65
C TRP A 200 -12.14 3.59 -19.33
N CYS A 201 -11.59 2.62 -18.62
CA CYS A 201 -10.55 1.75 -19.15
C CYS A 201 -11.08 0.38 -19.58
N ARG A 202 -12.18 -0.08 -18.97
CA ARG A 202 -12.82 -1.38 -19.26
C ARG A 202 -14.34 -1.25 -19.41
N PRO A 203 -14.85 -0.37 -20.31
CA PRO A 203 -16.28 -0.25 -20.52
C PRO A 203 -16.83 -1.58 -21.05
N GLY A 204 -17.60 -2.31 -20.23
CA GLY A 204 -18.20 -3.59 -20.61
C GLY A 204 -17.85 -4.79 -19.73
N ARG A 205 -16.92 -4.68 -18.77
CA ARG A 205 -16.80 -5.66 -17.69
C ARG A 205 -17.92 -5.42 -16.68
N VAL A 206 -19.01 -6.15 -16.84
CA VAL A 206 -20.07 -6.19 -15.80
C VAL A 206 -19.43 -6.83 -14.57
N GLN A 207 -19.41 -6.10 -13.46
CA GLN A 207 -19.07 -6.67 -12.16
C GLN A 207 -20.14 -7.71 -11.80
N PRO A 208 -19.76 -8.89 -11.30
CA PRO A 208 -20.71 -9.90 -10.85
C PRO A 208 -21.51 -9.43 -9.65
#